data_3fdf71fb2c7e3c1c99e4714ab67efda8
#
_entry.id   3fdf71fb2c7e3c1c99e4714ab67efda8
#
_cell.length_a   1.000
_cell.length_b   1.000
_cell.length_c   1.000
_cell.angle_alpha   90.00
_cell.angle_beta   90.00
_cell.angle_gamma   90.00
#
_symmetry.space_group_name_H-M   'P 1'
#
loop_
_entity.id
_entity.type
_entity.pdbx_description
1 polymer ?
#
loop_
_entity_poly.entity_id
_entity_poly.type
_entity_poly.pdbx_seq_one_letter_code
_entity_poly.pdbx_strand_id
1 'polypeptide(L)'
;MKGSTSLRFAAWIIALALVALPVVGVLEGWFASDRWPVRELQVHATFRHVSAAQVRAAVKPSLDAGFFAVRLDKVRDAVAALPWVGQVEVSKHWPDALDITLTEIQPVAHWGNDALLDRDGRIFKVPDAGMVGGLPRFNAPDDRTADVMAFYRTAETDFAPYRLRVASVDLSARGSWTLLLSNGGRVVVGSERPDQHLARFVAALPILMRGRSDGFVYADLRYSNGFAVRWPDPAAPAVSPNPTKGAPHVADGNV
;
A
#
# COMPACT_ATOMS: atom_id res chain seq x y z
N MET A 1 -36.95 -2.14 -73.27
CA MET A 1 -36.83 -1.44 -71.99
C MET A 1 -36.44 -2.41 -70.86
N LYS A 2 -35.30 -3.10 -70.93
CA LYS A 2 -34.77 -4.03 -69.90
C LYS A 2 -33.47 -3.60 -69.23
N GLY A 3 -32.93 -2.42 -69.63
CA GLY A 3 -31.60 -1.97 -69.14
C GLY A 3 -31.59 -1.15 -67.86
N SER A 4 -32.75 -0.61 -67.42
CA SER A 4 -32.77 0.30 -66.26
C SER A 4 -32.86 -0.42 -64.89
N THR A 5 -33.35 -1.64 -64.86
CA THR A 5 -33.49 -2.42 -63.63
C THR A 5 -32.16 -3.05 -63.22
N SER A 6 -31.40 -3.55 -64.20
CA SER A 6 -30.06 -4.12 -63.93
C SER A 6 -29.05 -3.04 -63.48
N LEU A 7 -29.17 -1.83 -64.00
CA LEU A 7 -28.33 -0.72 -63.59
C LEU A 7 -28.62 -0.26 -62.16
N ARG A 8 -29.89 -0.26 -61.78
CA ARG A 8 -30.33 0.06 -60.40
C ARG A 8 -29.88 -1.02 -59.39
N PHE A 9 -29.99 -2.30 -59.74
CA PHE A 9 -29.50 -3.40 -58.92
C PHE A 9 -27.97 -3.34 -58.73
N ALA A 10 -27.23 -3.06 -59.80
CA ALA A 10 -25.78 -2.89 -59.74
C ALA A 10 -25.38 -1.70 -58.83
N ALA A 11 -26.11 -0.57 -58.92
CA ALA A 11 -25.87 0.59 -58.06
C ALA A 11 -26.14 0.28 -56.57
N TRP A 12 -27.18 -0.49 -56.27
CA TRP A 12 -27.49 -0.90 -54.89
C TRP A 12 -26.44 -1.87 -54.31
N ILE A 13 -25.93 -2.80 -55.14
CA ILE A 13 -24.84 -3.72 -54.72
C ILE A 13 -23.55 -2.94 -54.45
N ILE A 14 -23.22 -1.98 -55.30
CA ILE A 14 -22.04 -1.13 -55.11
C ILE A 14 -22.20 -0.26 -53.84
N ALA A 15 -23.37 0.32 -53.61
CA ALA A 15 -23.66 1.10 -52.43
C ALA A 15 -23.57 0.26 -51.14
N LEU A 16 -24.13 -0.97 -51.20
CA LEU A 16 -24.05 -1.91 -50.08
C LEU A 16 -22.62 -2.35 -49.79
N ALA A 17 -21.83 -2.66 -50.85
CA ALA A 17 -20.43 -3.02 -50.72
C ALA A 17 -19.59 -1.87 -50.18
N LEU A 18 -19.88 -0.63 -50.56
CA LEU A 18 -19.16 0.57 -50.12
C LEU A 18 -19.38 0.87 -48.63
N VAL A 19 -20.53 0.46 -48.09
CA VAL A 19 -20.84 0.55 -46.66
C VAL A 19 -20.35 -0.69 -45.88
N ALA A 20 -20.55 -1.88 -46.46
CA ALA A 20 -20.18 -3.14 -45.78
C ALA A 20 -18.66 -3.34 -45.69
N LEU A 21 -17.89 -2.94 -46.71
CA LEU A 21 -16.46 -3.17 -46.79
C LEU A 21 -15.68 -2.46 -45.67
N PRO A 22 -15.90 -1.18 -45.34
CA PRO A 22 -15.27 -0.56 -44.21
C PRO A 22 -15.72 -1.17 -42.86
N VAL A 23 -17.00 -1.58 -42.74
CA VAL A 23 -17.49 -2.23 -41.53
C VAL A 23 -16.81 -3.59 -41.31
N VAL A 24 -16.72 -4.40 -42.35
CA VAL A 24 -15.98 -5.67 -42.34
C VAL A 24 -14.51 -5.42 -42.05
N GLY A 25 -13.91 -4.42 -42.69
CA GLY A 25 -12.51 -4.05 -42.46
C GLY A 25 -12.21 -3.65 -40.99
N VAL A 26 -13.15 -2.99 -40.33
CA VAL A 26 -13.05 -2.69 -38.87
C VAL A 26 -13.21 -3.96 -38.03
N LEU A 27 -14.16 -4.83 -38.36
CA LEU A 27 -14.41 -6.08 -37.66
C LEU A 27 -13.30 -7.11 -37.84
N GLU A 28 -12.70 -7.17 -39.05
CA GLU A 28 -11.59 -8.05 -39.37
C GLU A 28 -10.22 -7.48 -38.96
N GLY A 29 -10.21 -6.29 -38.34
CA GLY A 29 -8.97 -5.69 -37.85
C GLY A 29 -8.02 -5.18 -38.94
N TRP A 30 -8.49 -4.87 -40.16
CA TRP A 30 -7.65 -4.30 -41.24
C TRP A 30 -7.03 -2.95 -40.87
N PHE A 31 -7.58 -2.27 -39.88
CA PHE A 31 -7.04 -1.04 -39.26
C PHE A 31 -6.20 -1.32 -38.01
N ALA A 32 -6.00 -2.60 -37.68
CA ALA A 32 -5.22 -3.01 -36.50
C ALA A 32 -3.72 -3.15 -36.87
N SER A 33 -2.91 -2.84 -35.92
CA SER A 33 -1.50 -3.08 -35.67
C SER A 33 -0.47 -2.30 -36.51
N ASP A 34 -0.17 -2.65 -37.75
CA ASP A 34 1.08 -2.21 -38.37
C ASP A 34 1.03 -0.80 -38.99
N ARG A 35 -0.17 -0.30 -39.25
CA ARG A 35 -0.36 1.02 -39.90
C ARG A 35 -0.48 2.18 -38.91
N TRP A 36 -0.89 1.88 -37.66
CA TRP A 36 -1.10 2.91 -36.64
C TRP A 36 -0.48 2.46 -35.32
N PRO A 37 0.86 2.40 -35.23
CA PRO A 37 1.54 2.06 -33.98
C PRO A 37 1.30 3.15 -32.94
N VAL A 38 1.29 2.78 -31.66
CA VAL A 38 1.40 3.75 -30.58
C VAL A 38 2.83 4.28 -30.58
N ARG A 39 3.01 5.57 -30.87
CA ARG A 39 4.33 6.22 -30.96
C ARG A 39 4.72 6.94 -29.70
N GLU A 40 3.75 7.46 -28.98
CA GLU A 40 3.98 8.24 -27.77
C GLU A 40 3.30 7.61 -26.58
N LEU A 41 4.04 7.46 -25.48
CA LEU A 41 3.55 6.99 -24.20
C LEU A 41 3.92 8.01 -23.14
N GLN A 42 2.94 8.81 -22.73
CA GLN A 42 3.09 9.76 -21.65
C GLN A 42 2.74 9.08 -20.32
N VAL A 43 3.61 9.22 -19.32
CA VAL A 43 3.39 8.63 -17.99
C VAL A 43 3.53 9.72 -16.94
N HIS A 44 2.44 9.97 -16.22
CA HIS A 44 2.36 10.96 -15.15
C HIS A 44 2.27 10.26 -13.80
N ALA A 45 3.26 10.49 -12.93
CA ALA A 45 3.33 9.95 -11.57
C ALA A 45 4.28 10.77 -10.71
N THR A 46 4.25 10.53 -9.39
CA THR A 46 5.22 11.14 -8.46
C THR A 46 6.59 10.45 -8.49
N PHE A 47 6.67 9.23 -9.04
CA PHE A 47 7.90 8.43 -9.22
C PHE A 47 8.79 8.33 -7.98
N ARG A 48 8.22 7.95 -6.83
CA ARG A 48 8.98 7.69 -5.60
C ARG A 48 9.48 6.24 -5.52
N HIS A 49 8.59 5.30 -5.87
CA HIS A 49 8.83 3.86 -5.78
C HIS A 49 8.66 3.17 -7.14
N VAL A 50 7.89 3.75 -8.06
CA VAL A 50 7.67 3.24 -9.41
C VAL A 50 8.44 4.11 -10.40
N SER A 51 9.12 3.51 -11.36
CA SER A 51 9.82 4.23 -12.42
C SER A 51 9.02 4.22 -13.73
N ALA A 52 9.18 5.26 -14.54
CA ALA A 52 8.58 5.30 -15.88
C ALA A 52 9.04 4.12 -16.76
N ALA A 53 10.25 3.60 -16.53
CA ALA A 53 10.76 2.43 -17.26
C ALA A 53 9.98 1.15 -16.91
N GLN A 54 9.65 0.95 -15.61
CA GLN A 54 8.81 -0.18 -15.19
C GLN A 54 7.41 -0.12 -15.79
N VAL A 55 6.80 1.08 -15.80
CA VAL A 55 5.48 1.27 -16.43
C VAL A 55 5.55 0.95 -17.92
N ARG A 56 6.54 1.49 -18.64
CA ARG A 56 6.73 1.20 -20.07
C ARG A 56 6.93 -0.29 -20.34
N ALA A 57 7.73 -0.95 -19.52
CA ALA A 57 7.97 -2.40 -19.65
C ALA A 57 6.68 -3.22 -19.42
N ALA A 58 5.87 -2.84 -18.42
CA ALA A 58 4.62 -3.52 -18.13
C ALA A 58 3.58 -3.39 -19.23
N VAL A 59 3.50 -2.23 -19.91
CA VAL A 59 2.49 -1.99 -20.94
C VAL A 59 2.92 -2.45 -22.34
N LYS A 60 4.23 -2.63 -22.57
CA LYS A 60 4.78 -2.98 -23.89
C LYS A 60 4.03 -4.12 -24.61
N PRO A 61 3.72 -5.27 -23.96
CA PRO A 61 2.99 -6.36 -24.62
C PRO A 61 1.58 -5.97 -25.09
N SER A 62 0.97 -4.97 -24.45
CA SER A 62 -0.38 -4.50 -24.79
C SER A 62 -0.39 -3.48 -25.94
N LEU A 63 0.76 -2.89 -26.27
CA LEU A 63 0.89 -1.87 -27.32
C LEU A 63 1.08 -2.48 -28.72
N ASP A 64 1.52 -3.73 -28.82
CA ASP A 64 1.81 -4.40 -30.09
C ASP A 64 0.56 -4.54 -30.99
N ALA A 65 -0.63 -4.44 -30.42
CA ALA A 65 -1.89 -4.47 -31.16
C ALA A 65 -2.18 -3.20 -31.97
N GLY A 66 -1.41 -2.12 -31.79
CA GLY A 66 -1.61 -0.81 -32.44
C GLY A 66 -2.69 0.05 -31.76
N PHE A 67 -2.69 1.35 -32.08
CA PHE A 67 -3.48 2.38 -31.37
C PHE A 67 -4.98 2.09 -31.28
N PHE A 68 -5.61 1.61 -32.37
CA PHE A 68 -7.04 1.36 -32.38
C PHE A 68 -7.43 0.09 -31.62
N ALA A 69 -6.61 -0.96 -31.70
CA ALA A 69 -6.87 -2.26 -31.12
C ALA A 69 -6.37 -2.38 -29.68
N VAL A 70 -5.53 -1.43 -29.19
CA VAL A 70 -5.05 -1.44 -27.82
C VAL A 70 -6.22 -1.35 -26.84
N ARG A 71 -6.28 -2.30 -25.91
CA ARG A 71 -7.31 -2.39 -24.88
C ARG A 71 -6.83 -1.68 -23.61
N LEU A 72 -7.48 -0.56 -23.30
CA LEU A 72 -7.12 0.28 -22.15
C LEU A 72 -7.28 -0.45 -20.81
N ASP A 73 -8.27 -1.36 -20.71
CA ASP A 73 -8.45 -2.22 -19.55
C ASP A 73 -7.22 -3.09 -19.28
N LYS A 74 -6.66 -3.72 -20.31
CA LYS A 74 -5.44 -4.54 -20.18
C LYS A 74 -4.20 -3.70 -19.84
N VAL A 75 -4.08 -2.52 -20.42
CA VAL A 75 -3.00 -1.58 -20.08
C VAL A 75 -3.10 -1.16 -18.62
N ARG A 76 -4.30 -0.76 -18.19
CA ARG A 76 -4.57 -0.39 -16.79
C ARG A 76 -4.24 -1.54 -15.85
N ASP A 77 -4.72 -2.76 -16.13
CA ASP A 77 -4.51 -3.92 -15.27
C ASP A 77 -3.01 -4.30 -15.21
N ALA A 78 -2.27 -4.17 -16.31
CA ALA A 78 -0.82 -4.40 -16.34
C ALA A 78 -0.05 -3.39 -15.48
N VAL A 79 -0.45 -2.12 -15.49
CA VAL A 79 0.16 -1.09 -14.63
C VAL A 79 -0.26 -1.26 -13.17
N ALA A 80 -1.53 -1.57 -12.92
CA ALA A 80 -2.05 -1.80 -11.57
C ALA A 80 -1.44 -3.03 -10.89
N ALA A 81 -0.90 -3.98 -11.65
CA ALA A 81 -0.17 -5.13 -11.12
C ALA A 81 1.24 -4.79 -10.62
N LEU A 82 1.76 -3.60 -10.92
CA LEU A 82 3.07 -3.18 -10.42
C LEU A 82 3.00 -2.90 -8.91
N PRO A 83 4.03 -3.30 -8.15
CA PRO A 83 4.16 -2.92 -6.75
C PRO A 83 4.10 -1.40 -6.60
N TRP A 84 3.52 -0.94 -5.49
CA TRP A 84 3.35 0.48 -5.16
C TRP A 84 2.32 1.25 -5.99
N VAL A 85 1.71 0.67 -7.01
CA VAL A 85 0.69 1.34 -7.82
C VAL A 85 -0.68 1.23 -7.13
N GLY A 86 -1.28 2.39 -6.86
CA GLY A 86 -2.61 2.51 -6.25
C GLY A 86 -3.71 2.64 -7.29
N GLN A 87 -3.84 3.82 -7.86
CA GLN A 87 -4.85 4.11 -8.88
C GLN A 87 -4.17 4.31 -10.23
N VAL A 88 -4.81 3.86 -11.29
CA VAL A 88 -4.33 3.99 -12.67
C VAL A 88 -5.47 4.47 -13.55
N GLU A 89 -5.22 5.54 -14.27
CA GLU A 89 -6.08 6.05 -15.32
C GLU A 89 -5.32 5.98 -16.64
N VAL A 90 -5.98 5.44 -17.67
CA VAL A 90 -5.39 5.30 -19.01
C VAL A 90 -6.34 5.90 -20.03
N SER A 91 -5.83 6.78 -20.86
CA SER A 91 -6.58 7.42 -21.94
C SER A 91 -5.82 7.39 -23.25
N LYS A 92 -6.58 7.39 -24.37
CA LYS A 92 -6.03 7.53 -25.71
C LYS A 92 -6.03 8.99 -26.12
N HIS A 93 -4.89 9.45 -26.58
CA HIS A 93 -4.75 10.75 -27.25
C HIS A 93 -4.50 10.54 -28.74
N TRP A 94 -5.48 10.96 -29.51
CA TRP A 94 -5.39 10.87 -30.95
C TRP A 94 -4.24 11.76 -31.48
N PRO A 95 -3.43 11.33 -32.48
CA PRO A 95 -3.65 10.15 -33.34
C PRO A 95 -2.96 8.86 -32.87
N ASP A 96 -1.92 8.91 -32.04
CA ASP A 96 -1.02 7.78 -31.78
C ASP A 96 -0.40 7.77 -30.36
N ALA A 97 -0.99 8.53 -29.43
CA ALA A 97 -0.48 8.64 -28.06
C ALA A 97 -1.38 7.95 -27.03
N LEU A 98 -0.76 7.39 -25.98
CA LEU A 98 -1.41 6.92 -24.77
C LEU A 98 -0.92 7.74 -23.58
N ASP A 99 -1.87 8.14 -22.77
CA ASP A 99 -1.63 8.86 -21.53
C ASP A 99 -1.96 7.96 -20.33
N ILE A 100 -1.00 7.77 -19.44
CA ILE A 100 -1.14 6.96 -18.23
C ILE A 100 -0.86 7.85 -17.04
N THR A 101 -1.90 8.09 -16.24
CA THR A 101 -1.78 8.76 -14.95
C THR A 101 -1.89 7.72 -13.85
N LEU A 102 -0.90 7.65 -12.96
CA LEU A 102 -0.93 6.73 -11.83
C LEU A 102 -0.62 7.46 -10.52
N THR A 103 -1.20 6.96 -9.43
CA THR A 103 -0.88 7.36 -8.07
C THR A 103 -0.22 6.22 -7.34
N GLU A 104 0.84 6.54 -6.57
CA GLU A 104 1.49 5.54 -5.74
C GLU A 104 0.76 5.38 -4.41
N ILE A 105 0.74 4.14 -3.89
CA ILE A 105 0.21 3.83 -2.56
C ILE A 105 1.09 4.51 -1.53
N GLN A 106 0.47 5.20 -0.58
CA GLN A 106 1.17 5.80 0.55
C GLN A 106 0.95 4.94 1.80
N PRO A 107 1.98 4.24 2.27
CA PRO A 107 1.87 3.44 3.48
C PRO A 107 1.76 4.35 4.71
N VAL A 108 0.98 3.92 5.69
CA VAL A 108 0.82 4.58 6.99
C VAL A 108 1.41 3.78 8.13
N ALA A 109 1.62 2.48 7.94
CA ALA A 109 2.22 1.59 8.93
C ALA A 109 2.84 0.36 8.26
N HIS A 110 3.75 -0.29 8.98
CA HIS A 110 4.10 -1.68 8.71
C HIS A 110 2.99 -2.59 9.25
N TRP A 111 2.67 -3.67 8.52
CA TRP A 111 1.74 -4.70 8.94
C TRP A 111 2.46 -6.03 9.10
N GLY A 112 2.55 -6.53 10.32
CA GLY A 112 3.37 -7.70 10.62
C GLY A 112 4.83 -7.47 10.27
N ASN A 113 5.43 -8.46 9.58
CA ASN A 113 6.86 -8.43 9.25
C ASN A 113 7.16 -8.04 7.79
N ASP A 114 6.24 -8.30 6.86
CA ASP A 114 6.51 -8.32 5.42
C ASP A 114 5.49 -7.52 4.58
N ALA A 115 4.55 -6.85 5.23
CA ALA A 115 3.52 -6.08 4.56
C ALA A 115 3.47 -4.63 5.06
N LEU A 116 2.76 -3.80 4.30
CA LEU A 116 2.45 -2.41 4.64
C LEU A 116 0.93 -2.23 4.66
N LEU A 117 0.50 -1.22 5.37
CA LEU A 117 -0.90 -0.79 5.47
C LEU A 117 -1.04 0.60 4.87
N ASP A 118 -2.03 0.80 4.01
CA ASP A 118 -2.37 2.10 3.45
C ASP A 118 -3.40 2.86 4.32
N ARG A 119 -3.75 4.08 3.88
CA ARG A 119 -4.74 4.93 4.58
C ARG A 119 -6.14 4.35 4.60
N ASP A 120 -6.46 3.52 3.62
CA ASP A 120 -7.79 2.91 3.45
C ASP A 120 -7.91 1.59 4.22
N GLY A 121 -6.85 1.20 4.94
CA GLY A 121 -6.81 -0.04 5.71
C GLY A 121 -6.55 -1.29 4.86
N ARG A 122 -5.99 -1.12 3.64
CA ARG A 122 -5.60 -2.24 2.79
C ARG A 122 -4.19 -2.68 3.12
N ILE A 123 -4.03 -3.98 3.33
CA ILE A 123 -2.73 -4.61 3.48
C ILE A 123 -2.17 -4.89 2.09
N PHE A 124 -0.94 -4.47 1.82
CA PHE A 124 -0.27 -4.75 0.57
C PHE A 124 1.18 -5.16 0.78
N LYS A 125 1.67 -6.03 -0.10
CA LYS A 125 3.04 -6.54 -0.06
C LYS A 125 3.85 -5.93 -1.19
N VAL A 126 5.03 -5.46 -0.83
CA VAL A 126 5.99 -4.91 -1.80
C VAL A 126 7.37 -5.46 -1.48
N PRO A 127 8.26 -5.57 -2.47
CA PRO A 127 9.66 -5.83 -2.20
C PRO A 127 10.20 -4.80 -1.21
N ASP A 128 11.04 -5.24 -0.27
CA ASP A 128 11.70 -4.37 0.69
C ASP A 128 10.77 -3.55 1.60
N ALA A 129 9.55 -4.03 1.86
CA ALA A 129 8.59 -3.38 2.77
C ALA A 129 9.23 -3.00 4.12
N GLY A 130 10.12 -3.84 4.64
CA GLY A 130 10.83 -3.61 5.90
C GLY A 130 11.82 -2.45 5.88
N MET A 131 12.23 -1.96 4.70
CA MET A 131 13.17 -0.85 4.54
C MET A 131 12.49 0.52 4.55
N VAL A 132 11.15 0.56 4.52
CA VAL A 132 10.39 1.82 4.61
C VAL A 132 10.50 2.36 6.02
N GLY A 133 11.28 3.42 6.21
CA GLY A 133 11.52 4.02 7.53
C GLY A 133 10.40 4.95 8.00
N GLY A 134 10.39 5.23 9.30
CA GLY A 134 9.54 6.29 9.88
C GLY A 134 8.07 5.92 10.09
N LEU A 135 7.69 4.68 9.86
CA LEU A 135 6.32 4.20 10.04
C LEU A 135 6.18 3.42 11.36
N PRO A 136 5.03 3.51 12.04
CA PRO A 136 4.70 2.63 13.16
C PRO A 136 4.52 1.19 12.66
N ARG A 137 4.65 0.23 13.57
CA ARG A 137 4.43 -1.20 13.28
C ARG A 137 3.13 -1.68 13.89
N PHE A 138 2.27 -2.28 13.07
CA PHE A 138 1.04 -2.91 13.55
C PHE A 138 1.13 -4.42 13.39
N ASN A 139 0.68 -5.12 14.41
CA ASN A 139 0.60 -6.58 14.43
C ASN A 139 -0.78 -6.99 14.96
N ALA A 140 -1.60 -7.54 14.08
CA ALA A 140 -2.98 -7.91 14.39
C ALA A 140 -3.51 -8.92 13.37
N PRO A 141 -4.67 -9.57 13.62
CA PRO A 141 -5.40 -10.28 12.58
C PRO A 141 -5.79 -9.36 11.42
N ASP A 142 -5.70 -9.85 10.18
CA ASP A 142 -5.87 -9.05 8.96
C ASP A 142 -7.27 -8.43 8.79
N ASP A 143 -8.27 -9.01 9.42
CA ASP A 143 -9.65 -8.51 9.45
C ASP A 143 -9.88 -7.35 10.44
N ARG A 144 -8.86 -6.98 11.22
CA ARG A 144 -8.93 -5.96 12.27
C ARG A 144 -8.16 -4.67 11.94
N THR A 145 -7.85 -4.42 10.67
CA THR A 145 -7.09 -3.23 10.24
C THR A 145 -7.76 -1.92 10.65
N ALA A 146 -9.08 -1.82 10.47
CA ALA A 146 -9.86 -0.63 10.83
C ALA A 146 -9.79 -0.33 12.33
N ASP A 147 -9.93 -1.36 13.17
CA ASP A 147 -9.87 -1.21 14.62
C ASP A 147 -8.49 -0.76 15.08
N VAL A 148 -7.42 -1.37 14.53
CA VAL A 148 -6.03 -1.02 14.84
C VAL A 148 -5.73 0.42 14.45
N MET A 149 -6.18 0.84 13.27
CA MET A 149 -6.00 2.22 12.82
C MET A 149 -6.76 3.23 13.68
N ALA A 150 -7.98 2.91 14.09
CA ALA A 150 -8.77 3.76 14.97
C ALA A 150 -8.10 3.89 16.35
N PHE A 151 -7.71 2.77 16.94
CA PHE A 151 -7.03 2.74 18.24
C PHE A 151 -5.68 3.47 18.20
N TYR A 152 -4.88 3.27 17.13
CA TYR A 152 -3.63 3.98 16.93
C TYR A 152 -3.83 5.50 16.90
N ARG A 153 -4.82 5.99 16.12
CA ARG A 153 -5.09 7.44 16.01
C ARG A 153 -5.49 8.04 17.35
N THR A 154 -6.32 7.35 18.12
CA THR A 154 -6.68 7.76 19.48
C THR A 154 -5.45 7.82 20.36
N ALA A 155 -4.67 6.75 20.41
CA ALA A 155 -3.47 6.68 21.21
C ALA A 155 -2.43 7.76 20.82
N GLU A 156 -2.19 7.96 19.52
CA GLU A 156 -1.25 8.98 19.04
C GLU A 156 -1.69 10.40 19.44
N THR A 157 -3.00 10.68 19.37
CA THR A 157 -3.58 11.95 19.82
C THR A 157 -3.43 12.13 21.34
N ASP A 158 -3.71 11.09 22.11
CA ASP A 158 -3.68 11.12 23.56
C ASP A 158 -2.26 11.26 24.12
N PHE A 159 -1.27 10.66 23.49
CA PHE A 159 0.12 10.74 23.89
C PHE A 159 0.89 11.95 23.35
N ALA A 160 0.39 12.61 22.29
CA ALA A 160 1.04 13.76 21.66
C ALA A 160 1.40 14.92 22.62
N PRO A 161 0.55 15.32 23.61
CA PRO A 161 0.87 16.38 24.56
C PRO A 161 2.12 16.07 25.40
N TYR A 162 2.45 14.80 25.56
CA TYR A 162 3.61 14.32 26.33
C TYR A 162 4.85 14.08 25.45
N ARG A 163 4.79 14.44 24.15
CA ARG A 163 5.84 14.17 23.15
C ARG A 163 6.17 12.69 23.01
N LEU A 164 5.21 11.83 23.33
CA LEU A 164 5.30 10.40 23.14
C LEU A 164 4.53 10.02 21.86
N ARG A 165 5.18 9.25 21.00
CA ARG A 165 4.58 8.71 19.78
C ARG A 165 4.38 7.21 19.95
N VAL A 166 3.39 6.67 19.26
CA VAL A 166 3.16 5.24 19.24
C VAL A 166 4.05 4.60 18.19
N ALA A 167 5.02 3.81 18.61
CA ALA A 167 5.96 3.10 17.73
C ALA A 167 5.38 1.78 17.24
N SER A 168 4.61 1.06 18.08
CA SER A 168 3.86 -0.11 17.62
C SER A 168 2.51 -0.28 18.32
N VAL A 169 1.62 -0.97 17.63
CA VAL A 169 0.33 -1.45 18.13
C VAL A 169 0.24 -2.95 17.90
N ASP A 170 0.08 -3.71 18.96
CA ASP A 170 -0.11 -5.15 18.90
C ASP A 170 -1.52 -5.49 19.39
N LEU A 171 -2.32 -6.13 18.57
CA LEU A 171 -3.60 -6.70 18.89
C LEU A 171 -3.52 -8.22 18.76
N SER A 172 -3.54 -8.91 19.88
CA SER A 172 -3.51 -10.38 19.87
C SER A 172 -4.82 -10.96 19.32
N ALA A 173 -4.77 -12.22 18.87
CA ALA A 173 -5.97 -12.96 18.43
C ALA A 173 -7.04 -13.08 19.55
N ARG A 174 -6.65 -12.92 20.83
CA ARG A 174 -7.56 -12.91 21.99
C ARG A 174 -8.12 -11.51 22.29
N GLY A 175 -7.85 -10.52 21.42
CA GLY A 175 -8.34 -9.15 21.57
C GLY A 175 -7.55 -8.29 22.56
N SER A 176 -6.40 -8.71 23.05
CA SER A 176 -5.58 -7.92 23.99
C SER A 176 -4.71 -6.93 23.22
N TRP A 177 -4.79 -5.66 23.62
CA TRP A 177 -4.04 -4.54 23.06
C TRP A 177 -2.77 -4.26 23.84
N THR A 178 -1.69 -4.00 23.12
CA THR A 178 -0.42 -3.55 23.68
C THR A 178 0.15 -2.45 22.78
N LEU A 179 0.67 -1.39 23.39
CA LEU A 179 1.36 -0.30 22.69
C LEU A 179 2.84 -0.29 23.09
N LEU A 180 3.69 0.06 22.14
CA LEU A 180 5.06 0.47 22.39
C LEU A 180 5.20 1.94 22.02
N LEU A 181 5.73 2.73 22.92
CA LEU A 181 5.93 4.17 22.72
C LEU A 181 7.36 4.47 22.22
N SER A 182 7.56 5.65 21.68
CA SER A 182 8.84 6.10 21.11
C SER A 182 9.99 6.17 22.10
N ASN A 183 9.69 6.27 23.40
CA ASN A 183 10.68 6.22 24.48
C ASN A 183 10.99 4.78 24.95
N GLY A 184 10.44 3.76 24.29
CA GLY A 184 10.56 2.35 24.68
C GLY A 184 9.56 1.89 25.74
N GLY A 185 8.70 2.78 26.22
CA GLY A 185 7.66 2.45 27.21
C GLY A 185 6.60 1.52 26.62
N ARG A 186 6.37 0.39 27.27
CA ARG A 186 5.34 -0.59 26.89
C ARG A 186 4.08 -0.37 27.71
N VAL A 187 2.93 -0.29 27.04
CA VAL A 187 1.61 -0.14 27.69
C VAL A 187 0.75 -1.34 27.33
N VAL A 188 0.45 -2.18 28.31
CA VAL A 188 -0.47 -3.32 28.18
C VAL A 188 -1.86 -2.85 28.55
N VAL A 189 -2.73 -2.69 27.55
CA VAL A 189 -4.08 -2.14 27.73
C VAL A 189 -5.09 -3.24 28.09
N GLY A 190 -4.91 -4.44 27.51
CA GLY A 190 -5.82 -5.58 27.71
C GLY A 190 -6.93 -5.64 26.66
N SER A 191 -7.90 -6.53 26.88
CA SER A 191 -9.00 -6.79 25.96
C SER A 191 -10.32 -6.14 26.37
N GLU A 192 -10.51 -5.85 27.65
CA GLU A 192 -11.74 -5.26 28.17
C GLU A 192 -11.67 -3.74 28.13
N ARG A 193 -12.62 -3.10 27.45
CA ARG A 193 -12.77 -1.63 27.36
C ARG A 193 -11.44 -0.88 27.16
N PRO A 194 -10.66 -1.23 26.12
CA PRO A 194 -9.30 -0.72 25.95
C PRO A 194 -9.25 0.81 25.89
N ASP A 195 -10.23 1.45 25.24
CA ASP A 195 -10.31 2.91 25.15
C ASP A 195 -10.47 3.57 26.53
N GLN A 196 -11.29 2.99 27.42
CA GLN A 196 -11.49 3.54 28.76
C GLN A 196 -10.26 3.37 29.63
N HIS A 197 -9.57 2.23 29.53
CA HIS A 197 -8.33 1.99 30.26
C HIS A 197 -7.23 2.94 29.79
N LEU A 198 -7.09 3.13 28.47
CA LEU A 198 -6.13 4.06 27.90
C LEU A 198 -6.42 5.49 28.34
N ALA A 199 -7.66 5.97 28.19
CA ALA A 199 -8.06 7.32 28.56
C ALA A 199 -7.80 7.61 30.07
N ARG A 200 -8.10 6.65 30.96
CA ARG A 200 -7.81 6.77 32.38
C ARG A 200 -6.31 6.91 32.67
N PHE A 201 -5.49 6.12 31.97
CA PHE A 201 -4.04 6.19 32.12
C PHE A 201 -3.50 7.53 31.64
N VAL A 202 -3.93 7.98 30.46
CA VAL A 202 -3.51 9.26 29.87
C VAL A 202 -3.90 10.43 30.76
N ALA A 203 -5.11 10.42 31.34
CA ALA A 203 -5.55 11.44 32.29
C ALA A 203 -4.67 11.51 33.55
N ALA A 204 -4.03 10.41 33.94
CA ALA A 204 -3.12 10.38 35.11
C ALA A 204 -1.68 10.79 34.75
N LEU A 205 -1.29 10.79 33.46
CA LEU A 205 0.09 11.09 33.02
C LEU A 205 0.63 12.43 33.55
N PRO A 206 -0.11 13.55 33.61
CA PRO A 206 0.40 14.81 34.14
C PRO A 206 0.89 14.71 35.60
N ILE A 207 0.24 13.86 36.36
CA ILE A 207 0.62 13.63 37.77
C ILE A 207 1.80 12.65 37.82
N LEU A 208 1.74 11.58 37.05
CA LEU A 208 2.75 10.53 37.01
C LEU A 208 4.10 11.04 36.53
N MET A 209 4.09 11.92 35.51
CA MET A 209 5.29 12.47 34.87
C MET A 209 5.87 13.68 35.63
N ARG A 210 5.21 14.15 36.68
CA ARG A 210 5.66 15.33 37.41
C ARG A 210 7.04 15.07 38.06
N GLY A 211 8.02 15.87 37.65
CA GLY A 211 9.41 15.76 38.13
C GLY A 211 10.20 14.55 37.62
N ARG A 212 9.69 13.89 36.56
CA ARG A 212 10.36 12.75 35.91
C ARG A 212 10.62 13.06 34.46
N SER A 213 11.90 13.03 34.07
CA SER A 213 12.34 13.23 32.67
C SER A 213 12.38 11.91 31.88
N ASP A 214 12.55 10.78 32.56
CA ASP A 214 12.95 9.52 31.94
C ASP A 214 11.76 8.68 31.45
N GLY A 215 10.53 9.13 31.74
CA GLY A 215 9.33 8.39 31.37
C GLY A 215 9.18 7.06 32.13
N PHE A 216 8.22 6.26 31.75
CA PHE A 216 8.02 4.91 32.30
C PHE A 216 8.50 3.86 31.28
N VAL A 217 8.91 2.67 31.78
CA VAL A 217 9.29 1.54 30.92
C VAL A 217 8.16 0.55 30.69
N TYR A 218 7.17 0.51 31.60
CA TYR A 218 6.05 -0.43 31.51
C TYR A 218 4.85 0.12 32.26
N ALA A 219 3.66 -0.03 31.65
CA ALA A 219 2.38 0.25 32.28
C ALA A 219 1.42 -0.90 32.00
N ASP A 220 0.75 -1.41 33.03
CA ASP A 220 -0.29 -2.44 32.92
C ASP A 220 -1.64 -1.84 33.32
N LEU A 221 -2.53 -1.73 32.34
CA LEU A 221 -3.84 -1.10 32.50
C LEU A 221 -4.99 -2.12 32.66
N ARG A 222 -4.69 -3.39 32.74
CA ARG A 222 -5.69 -4.47 32.79
C ARG A 222 -6.50 -4.51 34.10
N TYR A 223 -6.11 -3.74 35.09
CA TYR A 223 -6.83 -3.66 36.35
C TYR A 223 -8.12 -2.85 36.22
N SER A 224 -9.21 -3.35 36.82
CA SER A 224 -10.53 -2.71 36.75
C SER A 224 -10.55 -1.30 37.33
N ASN A 225 -9.81 -1.07 38.43
CA ASN A 225 -9.84 0.17 39.22
C ASN A 225 -8.54 0.98 39.20
N GLY A 226 -7.56 0.60 38.37
CA GLY A 226 -6.29 1.30 38.34
C GLY A 226 -5.35 0.80 37.25
N PHE A 227 -4.08 1.07 37.46
CA PHE A 227 -2.99 0.60 36.60
C PHE A 227 -1.72 0.47 37.44
N ALA A 228 -0.77 -0.35 36.97
CA ALA A 228 0.56 -0.47 37.57
C ALA A 228 1.59 0.16 36.60
N VAL A 229 2.51 0.95 37.17
CA VAL A 229 3.57 1.60 36.35
C VAL A 229 4.93 1.19 36.92
N ARG A 230 5.83 0.79 36.06
CA ARG A 230 7.23 0.54 36.36
C ARG A 230 8.08 1.62 35.72
N TRP A 231 8.93 2.19 36.56
CA TRP A 231 9.88 3.22 36.15
C TRP A 231 11.24 2.61 35.84
N PRO A 232 12.10 3.32 35.08
CA PRO A 232 13.50 2.92 34.92
C PRO A 232 14.17 2.77 36.30
N ASP A 233 14.98 1.75 36.43
CA ASP A 233 15.82 1.61 37.61
C ASP A 233 17.06 2.51 37.43
N PRO A 234 17.29 3.52 38.28
CA PRO A 234 18.46 4.38 38.13
C PRO A 234 19.80 3.64 38.31
N ALA A 235 19.77 2.43 38.86
CA ALA A 235 20.95 1.58 39.04
C ALA A 235 21.14 0.55 37.92
N ALA A 236 20.19 0.41 37.00
CA ALA A 236 20.34 -0.54 35.88
C ALA A 236 21.28 0.03 34.82
N PRO A 237 22.38 -0.66 34.44
CA PRO A 237 23.21 -0.24 33.32
C PRO A 237 22.37 -0.22 32.04
N ALA A 238 22.58 0.80 31.20
CA ALA A 238 21.95 0.89 29.90
C ALA A 238 22.18 -0.42 29.14
N VAL A 239 21.09 -1.14 28.81
CA VAL A 239 21.18 -2.35 28.00
C VAL A 239 21.58 -1.91 26.59
N SER A 240 22.87 -1.96 26.31
CA SER A 240 23.36 -1.86 24.93
C SER A 240 22.74 -2.98 24.11
N PRO A 241 22.25 -2.73 22.88
CA PRO A 241 21.79 -3.79 22.00
C PRO A 241 22.96 -4.75 21.79
N ASN A 242 22.81 -5.98 22.28
CA ASN A 242 23.83 -7.02 22.24
C ASN A 242 24.09 -7.36 20.75
N PRO A 243 25.30 -7.16 20.21
CA PRO A 243 25.63 -7.64 18.89
C PRO A 243 25.62 -9.17 18.96
N THR A 244 24.88 -9.77 18.06
CA THR A 244 24.69 -11.18 17.76
C THR A 244 25.87 -12.04 18.21
N LYS A 245 25.59 -12.94 19.16
CA LYS A 245 26.54 -13.93 19.64
C LYS A 245 26.99 -14.80 18.48
N GLY A 246 28.27 -14.73 18.12
CA GLY A 246 28.89 -15.43 17.02
C GLY A 246 28.62 -16.93 17.02
N ALA A 247 28.60 -17.48 15.82
CA ALA A 247 28.52 -18.89 15.54
C ALA A 247 29.64 -19.68 16.26
N PRO A 248 29.38 -20.93 16.66
CA PRO A 248 30.41 -21.77 17.28
C PRO A 248 31.50 -22.10 16.24
N HIS A 249 32.73 -21.82 16.63
CA HIS A 249 33.94 -22.23 15.93
C HIS A 249 34.01 -23.76 15.94
N VAL A 250 33.84 -24.37 14.79
CA VAL A 250 34.15 -25.79 14.58
C VAL A 250 35.66 -25.90 14.54
N ALA A 251 36.24 -26.50 15.58
CA ALA A 251 37.63 -26.88 15.59
C ALA A 251 37.82 -28.12 14.70
N ASP A 252 38.56 -27.97 13.62
CA ASP A 252 39.16 -29.07 12.87
C ASP A 252 40.17 -29.78 13.77
N GLY A 253 39.84 -31.04 14.16
CA GLY A 253 40.76 -31.98 14.75
C GLY A 253 41.35 -32.85 13.67
N ASN A 254 42.59 -32.61 13.38
CA ASN A 254 43.46 -33.45 12.57
C ASN A 254 43.93 -34.66 13.41
N VAL A 255 43.69 -35.89 12.95
CA VAL A 255 44.67 -37.04 12.96
C VAL A 255 44.22 -38.00 11.85
#